data_7b364ca78cacfc7cf642926d4804b274
#
_entry.id   7b364ca78cacfc7cf642926d4804b274
#
_cell.length_a   1.000
_cell.length_b   1.000
_cell.length_c   1.000
_cell.angle_alpha   90.00
_cell.angle_beta   90.00
_cell.angle_gamma   90.00
#
_symmetry.space_group_name_H-M   'P 1'
#
loop_
_entity.id
_entity.type
_entity.pdbx_description
1 polymer ?
#
loop_
_entity_poly.entity_id
_entity_poly.type
_entity_poly.pdbx_seq_one_letter_code
_entity_poly.pdbx_strand_id
1 'polypeptide(L)'
;MPKPKNEGYLGNINVKRQGVSEEWTDDKVQEYLKCTRDPSYFISTYLKIISLDEGLVPFKLYDYQQNLIEHFNDNRFNIVLACRQSGKSITVCAYLLWYLLFHPEQTVAILANKGATAREMLSRITTMLENVPFFLQPGTKALNKGSIDFENNSRIIASATTTSSIRGLSVNLLYLDEFAFVENAEPFYTGTYPCLLYTSDAADDPAS
;
A
#
# COMPACT_ATOMS: atom_id res chain seq x y z
N MET A 1 23.02 -31.39 8.91
CA MET A 1 22.72 -29.95 8.94
C MET A 1 21.24 -29.78 8.76
N PRO A 2 20.50 -29.10 9.65
CA PRO A 2 19.11 -28.81 9.45
C PRO A 2 18.96 -27.96 8.18
N LYS A 3 18.00 -28.31 7.30
CA LYS A 3 17.68 -27.52 6.12
C LYS A 3 17.27 -26.11 6.62
N PRO A 4 17.74 -25.01 5.98
CA PRO A 4 17.29 -23.69 6.36
C PRO A 4 15.75 -23.67 6.30
N LYS A 5 15.11 -23.21 7.37
CA LYS A 5 13.66 -23.03 7.39
C LYS A 5 13.31 -22.08 6.27
N ASN A 6 12.54 -22.53 5.30
CA ASN A 6 12.07 -21.67 4.21
C ASN A 6 11.01 -20.71 4.82
N GLU A 7 11.46 -19.55 5.27
CA GLU A 7 10.64 -18.50 5.88
C GLU A 7 9.93 -17.63 4.82
N GLY A 8 10.29 -17.85 3.55
CA GLY A 8 9.75 -17.11 2.42
C GLY A 8 8.39 -17.65 1.94
N TYR A 9 7.58 -16.75 1.39
CA TYR A 9 6.26 -17.05 0.84
C TYR A 9 6.39 -17.78 -0.50
N LEU A 10 5.87 -19.01 -0.60
CA LEU A 10 5.86 -19.84 -1.81
C LEU A 10 7.21 -19.90 -2.58
N GLY A 11 8.32 -19.92 -1.84
CA GLY A 11 9.67 -19.99 -2.41
C GLY A 11 10.30 -18.63 -2.69
N ASN A 12 9.58 -17.52 -2.55
CA ASN A 12 10.15 -16.18 -2.56
C ASN A 12 10.78 -15.87 -1.20
N ILE A 13 12.10 -15.95 -1.14
CA ILE A 13 12.88 -15.79 0.11
C ILE A 13 12.86 -14.35 0.67
N ASN A 14 12.38 -13.40 -0.11
CA ASN A 14 12.36 -11.97 0.24
C ASN A 14 10.99 -11.51 0.79
N VAL A 15 9.96 -12.35 0.70
CA VAL A 15 8.62 -12.06 1.23
C VAL A 15 8.35 -12.98 2.39
N LYS A 16 8.13 -12.42 3.57
CA LYS A 16 7.88 -13.17 4.79
C LYS A 16 6.58 -13.97 4.70
N ARG A 17 6.65 -15.28 4.99
CA ARG A 17 5.49 -16.15 5.05
C ARG A 17 4.73 -15.96 6.36
N GLN A 18 3.42 -16.20 6.35
CA GLN A 18 2.57 -16.27 7.54
C GLN A 18 3.14 -17.25 8.59
N GLY A 19 3.04 -16.87 9.86
CA GLY A 19 3.45 -17.71 11.00
C GLY A 19 4.97 -17.74 11.25
N VAL A 20 5.76 -16.94 10.54
CA VAL A 20 7.19 -16.76 10.83
C VAL A 20 7.35 -15.77 11.97
N SER A 21 7.87 -16.27 13.11
CA SER A 21 8.17 -15.42 14.27
C SER A 21 9.50 -14.68 14.08
N GLU A 22 9.55 -13.44 14.55
CA GLU A 22 10.76 -12.65 14.65
C GLU A 22 11.26 -12.61 16.10
N GLU A 23 12.58 -12.63 16.24
CA GLU A 23 13.21 -12.32 17.52
C GLU A 23 13.32 -10.79 17.65
N TRP A 24 12.56 -10.24 18.60
CA TRP A 24 12.54 -8.80 18.87
C TRP A 24 13.65 -8.41 19.83
N THR A 25 14.52 -7.54 19.39
CA THR A 25 15.50 -6.82 20.22
C THR A 25 15.04 -5.38 20.45
N ASP A 26 15.57 -4.72 21.47
CA ASP A 26 15.22 -3.32 21.76
C ASP A 26 15.46 -2.42 20.53
N ASP A 27 16.54 -2.65 19.80
CA ASP A 27 16.87 -1.89 18.59
C ASP A 27 15.80 -2.09 17.49
N LYS A 28 15.36 -3.34 17.25
CA LYS A 28 14.28 -3.62 16.28
C LYS A 28 12.96 -2.98 16.70
N VAL A 29 12.65 -2.96 18.00
CA VAL A 29 11.44 -2.31 18.52
C VAL A 29 11.49 -0.81 18.27
N GLN A 30 12.61 -0.16 18.60
CA GLN A 30 12.77 1.28 18.37
C GLN A 30 12.70 1.65 16.90
N GLU A 31 13.33 0.84 16.05
CA GLU A 31 13.30 1.04 14.61
C GLU A 31 11.89 0.83 14.02
N TYR A 32 11.16 -0.19 14.47
CA TYR A 32 9.77 -0.42 14.09
C TYR A 32 8.88 0.79 14.46
N LEU A 33 9.01 1.29 15.69
CA LEU A 33 8.26 2.46 16.16
C LEU A 33 8.59 3.72 15.36
N LYS A 34 9.85 3.92 14.98
CA LYS A 34 10.26 5.03 14.12
C LYS A 34 9.64 4.92 12.73
N CYS A 35 9.72 3.75 12.11
CA CYS A 35 9.11 3.49 10.81
C CYS A 35 7.58 3.67 10.83
N THR A 36 6.93 3.27 11.93
CA THR A 36 5.47 3.44 12.09
C THR A 36 5.06 4.91 12.12
N ARG A 37 5.87 5.78 12.73
CA ARG A 37 5.55 7.19 12.92
C ARG A 37 5.91 8.07 11.72
N ASP A 38 6.90 7.67 10.95
CA ASP A 38 7.45 8.47 9.86
C ASP A 38 7.50 7.68 8.55
N PRO A 39 6.47 7.83 7.68
CA PRO A 39 6.45 7.17 6.39
C PRO A 39 7.62 7.59 5.49
N SER A 40 8.04 8.86 5.53
CA SER A 40 9.14 9.36 4.71
C SER A 40 10.48 8.74 5.12
N TYR A 41 10.69 8.56 6.43
CA TYR A 41 11.84 7.84 6.96
C TYR A 41 11.85 6.38 6.50
N PHE A 42 10.73 5.66 6.68
CA PHE A 42 10.62 4.26 6.25
C PHE A 42 10.91 4.11 4.76
N ILE A 43 10.29 4.94 3.93
CA ILE A 43 10.44 4.90 2.47
C ILE A 43 11.90 5.13 2.07
N SER A 44 12.52 6.17 2.59
CA SER A 44 13.89 6.55 2.22
C SER A 44 14.94 5.57 2.74
N THR A 45 14.66 4.87 3.85
CA THR A 45 15.61 3.96 4.49
C THR A 45 15.53 2.55 3.91
N TYR A 46 14.32 2.04 3.67
CA TYR A 46 14.11 0.62 3.39
C TYR A 46 13.61 0.33 1.98
N LEU A 47 12.94 1.28 1.32
CA LEU A 47 12.40 0.98 0.00
C LEU A 47 13.42 1.17 -1.11
N LYS A 48 13.30 0.31 -2.10
CA LYS A 48 14.02 0.41 -3.36
C LYS A 48 13.04 0.46 -4.52
N ILE A 49 13.44 1.14 -5.56
CA ILE A 49 12.68 1.31 -6.80
C ILE A 49 13.51 0.91 -8.00
N ILE A 50 12.86 0.57 -9.09
CA ILE A 50 13.53 0.29 -10.36
C ILE A 50 13.72 1.62 -11.10
N SER A 51 14.98 2.03 -11.25
CA SER A 51 15.41 3.09 -12.17
C SER A 51 15.61 2.53 -13.57
N LEU A 52 15.31 3.31 -14.59
CA LEU A 52 15.54 2.91 -15.98
C LEU A 52 17.04 2.79 -16.32
N ASP A 53 17.87 3.60 -15.66
CA ASP A 53 19.29 3.68 -15.96
C ASP A 53 20.15 2.79 -15.07
N GLU A 54 19.78 2.64 -13.78
CA GLU A 54 20.62 2.02 -12.75
C GLU A 54 20.04 0.70 -12.20
N GLY A 55 18.84 0.31 -12.64
CA GLY A 55 18.14 -0.87 -12.12
C GLY A 55 17.56 -0.62 -10.72
N LEU A 56 17.79 -1.54 -9.76
CA LEU A 56 17.24 -1.46 -8.41
C LEU A 56 18.07 -0.51 -7.53
N VAL A 57 17.49 0.65 -7.19
CA VAL A 57 18.14 1.71 -6.41
C VAL A 57 17.35 2.08 -5.15
N PRO A 58 18.01 2.60 -4.09
CA PRO A 58 17.30 3.17 -2.93
C PRO A 58 16.33 4.28 -3.34
N PHE A 59 15.15 4.31 -2.72
CA PHE A 59 14.17 5.34 -3.01
C PHE A 59 14.51 6.64 -2.27
N LYS A 60 15.23 7.52 -2.94
CA LYS A 60 15.50 8.88 -2.45
C LYS A 60 14.32 9.76 -2.82
N LEU A 61 13.58 10.24 -1.80
CA LEU A 61 12.45 11.14 -2.00
C LEU A 61 12.94 12.55 -2.37
N TYR A 62 12.29 13.14 -3.38
CA TYR A 62 12.38 14.58 -3.64
C TYR A 62 11.48 15.35 -2.66
N ASP A 63 11.76 16.64 -2.44
CA ASP A 63 11.00 17.48 -1.50
C ASP A 63 9.48 17.45 -1.77
N TYR A 64 9.08 17.52 -3.04
CA TYR A 64 7.67 17.46 -3.41
C TYR A 64 7.02 16.10 -3.11
N GLN A 65 7.79 14.99 -3.12
CA GLN A 65 7.30 13.66 -2.76
C GLN A 65 7.14 13.53 -1.25
N GLN A 66 8.05 14.13 -0.46
CA GLN A 66 7.91 14.20 0.99
C GLN A 66 6.65 14.99 1.37
N ASN A 67 6.48 16.19 0.79
CA ASN A 67 5.27 16.99 0.99
C ASN A 67 3.99 16.21 0.59
N LEU A 68 4.04 15.43 -0.49
CA LEU A 68 2.90 14.61 -0.92
C LEU A 68 2.55 13.52 0.10
N ILE A 69 3.56 12.88 0.69
CA ILE A 69 3.39 11.86 1.74
C ILE A 69 2.79 12.49 3.01
N GLU A 70 3.27 13.66 3.41
CA GLU A 70 2.72 14.43 4.53
C GLU A 70 1.25 14.77 4.28
N HIS A 71 0.91 15.25 3.08
CA HIS A 71 -0.49 15.55 2.71
C HIS A 71 -1.38 14.30 2.75
N PHE A 72 -0.90 13.14 2.34
CA PHE A 72 -1.66 11.90 2.43
C PHE A 72 -1.92 11.48 3.88
N ASN A 73 -0.97 11.75 4.77
CA ASN A 73 -1.07 11.42 6.17
C ASN A 73 -2.03 12.36 6.93
N ASP A 74 -2.03 13.64 6.57
CA ASP A 74 -2.73 14.69 7.30
C ASP A 74 -4.15 14.96 6.76
N ASN A 75 -4.45 14.54 5.53
CA ASN A 75 -5.73 14.87 4.89
C ASN A 75 -6.48 13.61 4.46
N ARG A 76 -7.76 13.55 4.80
CA ARG A 76 -8.66 12.46 4.41
C ARG A 76 -8.88 12.37 2.89
N PHE A 77 -8.97 13.52 2.21
CA PHE A 77 -9.18 13.60 0.77
C PHE A 77 -8.04 14.37 0.11
N ASN A 78 -7.48 13.76 -0.93
CA ASN A 78 -6.37 14.35 -1.66
C ASN A 78 -6.65 14.31 -3.17
N ILE A 79 -6.43 15.42 -3.85
CA ILE A 79 -6.42 15.52 -5.31
C ILE A 79 -5.01 15.92 -5.74
N VAL A 80 -4.36 15.06 -6.50
CA VAL A 80 -2.98 15.26 -6.93
C VAL A 80 -2.94 15.58 -8.41
N LEU A 81 -2.61 16.84 -8.75
CA LEU A 81 -2.31 17.28 -10.09
C LEU A 81 -0.80 17.32 -10.29
N ALA A 82 -0.28 16.44 -11.13
CA ALA A 82 1.15 16.34 -11.40
C ALA A 82 1.40 16.00 -12.87
N CYS A 83 2.52 16.46 -13.40
CA CYS A 83 2.95 16.12 -14.75
C CYS A 83 3.23 14.59 -14.87
N ARG A 84 3.27 14.13 -16.12
CA ARG A 84 3.71 12.76 -16.40
C ARG A 84 5.16 12.57 -15.99
N GLN A 85 5.53 11.36 -15.59
CA GLN A 85 6.90 10.99 -15.18
C GLN A 85 7.46 11.75 -13.97
N SER A 86 6.59 12.40 -13.19
CA SER A 86 6.99 13.06 -11.94
C SER A 86 7.29 12.10 -10.78
N GLY A 87 7.10 10.80 -10.94
CA GLY A 87 7.23 9.85 -9.84
C GLY A 87 6.01 9.76 -8.89
N LYS A 88 4.89 10.41 -9.23
CA LYS A 88 3.65 10.38 -8.43
C LYS A 88 3.23 8.95 -8.06
N SER A 89 3.02 8.09 -9.06
CA SER A 89 2.48 6.73 -8.84
C SER A 89 3.43 5.86 -8.01
N ILE A 90 4.75 6.04 -8.14
CA ILE A 90 5.72 5.30 -7.33
C ILE A 90 5.70 5.77 -5.86
N THR A 91 5.53 7.08 -5.63
CA THR A 91 5.37 7.65 -4.28
C THR A 91 4.10 7.15 -3.61
N VAL A 92 2.98 7.11 -4.35
CA VAL A 92 1.73 6.51 -3.85
C VAL A 92 1.93 5.03 -3.52
N CYS A 93 2.56 4.23 -4.38
CA CYS A 93 2.84 2.81 -4.10
C CYS A 93 3.63 2.64 -2.80
N ALA A 94 4.64 3.47 -2.56
CA ALA A 94 5.45 3.45 -1.35
C ALA A 94 4.63 3.80 -0.09
N TYR A 95 3.79 4.84 -0.17
CA TYR A 95 2.89 5.22 0.92
C TYR A 95 1.86 4.12 1.23
N LEU A 96 1.24 3.52 0.21
CA LEU A 96 0.28 2.43 0.38
C LEU A 96 0.93 1.20 1.01
N LEU A 97 2.17 0.88 0.63
CA LEU A 97 2.91 -0.20 1.26
C LEU A 97 3.15 0.10 2.74
N TRP A 98 3.69 1.29 3.07
CA TRP A 98 3.87 1.71 4.45
C TRP A 98 2.57 1.60 5.26
N TYR A 99 1.47 2.10 4.72
CA TYR A 99 0.16 2.07 5.37
C TYR A 99 -0.27 0.64 5.71
N LEU A 100 -0.11 -0.31 4.79
CA LEU A 100 -0.47 -1.71 4.99
C LEU A 100 0.43 -2.45 6.00
N LEU A 101 1.72 -2.12 6.02
CA LEU A 101 2.68 -2.78 6.91
C LEU A 101 2.48 -2.37 8.38
N PHE A 102 2.17 -1.09 8.62
CA PHE A 102 2.17 -0.52 9.96
C PHE A 102 0.76 -0.26 10.53
N HIS A 103 -0.30 -0.38 9.73
CA HIS A 103 -1.68 -0.26 10.21
C HIS A 103 -2.41 -1.59 10.01
N PRO A 104 -2.75 -2.30 11.09
CA PRO A 104 -3.50 -3.56 10.99
C PRO A 104 -4.94 -3.32 10.56
N GLU A 105 -5.56 -4.39 10.02
CA GLU A 105 -7.00 -4.44 9.68
C GLU A 105 -7.43 -3.43 8.60
N GLN A 106 -6.49 -3.01 7.73
CA GLN A 106 -6.77 -2.04 6.68
C GLN A 106 -7.03 -2.70 5.34
N THR A 107 -8.08 -2.26 4.65
CA THR A 107 -8.35 -2.61 3.25
C THR A 107 -8.02 -1.43 2.35
N VAL A 108 -7.08 -1.61 1.44
CA VAL A 108 -6.67 -0.62 0.44
C VAL A 108 -7.15 -1.07 -0.93
N ALA A 109 -7.71 -0.15 -1.72
CA ALA A 109 -8.06 -0.42 -3.10
C ALA A 109 -7.30 0.53 -4.05
N ILE A 110 -6.66 -0.05 -5.07
CA ILE A 110 -6.10 0.68 -6.21
C ILE A 110 -7.04 0.47 -7.39
N LEU A 111 -7.61 1.54 -7.90
CA LEU A 111 -8.46 1.52 -9.08
C LEU A 111 -7.86 2.41 -10.17
N ALA A 112 -7.79 1.90 -11.37
CA ALA A 112 -7.33 2.62 -12.55
C ALA A 112 -8.29 2.38 -13.72
N ASN A 113 -8.27 3.26 -14.71
CA ASN A 113 -9.10 3.12 -15.90
C ASN A 113 -8.93 1.73 -16.56
N LYS A 114 -7.69 1.20 -16.55
CA LYS A 114 -7.40 -0.17 -17.02
C LYS A 114 -6.90 -1.04 -15.87
N GLY A 115 -7.45 -2.24 -15.72
CA GLY A 115 -7.00 -3.19 -14.70
C GLY A 115 -5.52 -3.59 -14.84
N ALA A 116 -4.95 -3.49 -16.04
CA ALA A 116 -3.51 -3.70 -16.24
C ALA A 116 -2.67 -2.63 -15.52
N THR A 117 -3.09 -1.36 -15.54
CA THR A 117 -2.41 -0.26 -14.84
C THR A 117 -2.46 -0.45 -13.32
N ALA A 118 -3.62 -0.83 -12.78
CA ALA A 118 -3.75 -1.13 -11.35
C ALA A 118 -2.84 -2.29 -10.92
N ARG A 119 -2.78 -3.37 -11.72
CA ARG A 119 -1.89 -4.51 -11.47
C ARG A 119 -0.41 -4.15 -11.57
N GLU A 120 -0.05 -3.25 -12.47
CA GLU A 120 1.32 -2.73 -12.56
C GLU A 120 1.74 -2.00 -11.29
N MET A 121 0.84 -1.19 -10.71
CA MET A 121 1.10 -0.55 -9.42
C MET A 121 1.28 -1.59 -8.30
N LEU A 122 0.45 -2.63 -8.27
CA LEU A 122 0.59 -3.72 -7.31
C LEU A 122 1.91 -4.48 -7.47
N SER A 123 2.38 -4.67 -8.71
CA SER A 123 3.69 -5.26 -9.00
C SER A 123 4.84 -4.42 -8.43
N ARG A 124 4.76 -3.09 -8.54
CA ARG A 124 5.73 -2.17 -7.94
C ARG A 124 5.73 -2.27 -6.41
N ILE A 125 4.55 -2.35 -5.79
CA ILE A 125 4.41 -2.56 -4.34
C ILE A 125 5.07 -3.89 -3.94
N THR A 126 4.86 -4.96 -4.72
CA THR A 126 5.50 -6.27 -4.47
C THR A 126 7.02 -6.17 -4.53
N THR A 127 7.56 -5.50 -5.56
CA THR A 127 9.02 -5.28 -5.67
C THR A 127 9.58 -4.48 -4.50
N MET A 128 8.85 -3.47 -4.01
CA MET A 128 9.24 -2.74 -2.81
C MET A 128 9.22 -3.64 -1.56
N LEU A 129 8.15 -4.43 -1.38
CA LEU A 129 7.99 -5.36 -0.25
C LEU A 129 9.14 -6.35 -0.17
N GLU A 130 9.60 -6.89 -1.30
CA GLU A 130 10.73 -7.81 -1.39
C GLU A 130 12.07 -7.23 -0.89
N ASN A 131 12.16 -5.92 -0.74
CA ASN A 131 13.35 -5.24 -0.24
C ASN A 131 13.23 -4.78 1.23
N VAL A 132 12.07 -4.96 1.85
CA VAL A 132 11.84 -4.63 3.27
C VAL A 132 12.39 -5.75 4.15
N PRO A 133 13.12 -5.47 5.23
CA PRO A 133 13.55 -6.49 6.20
C PRO A 133 12.37 -7.22 6.84
N PHE A 134 12.54 -8.52 7.15
CA PHE A 134 11.46 -9.37 7.68
C PHE A 134 10.84 -8.86 8.97
N PHE A 135 11.63 -8.23 9.85
CA PHE A 135 11.09 -7.68 11.11
C PHE A 135 10.10 -6.52 10.91
N LEU A 136 10.12 -5.87 9.73
CA LEU A 136 9.15 -4.84 9.33
C LEU A 136 8.00 -5.40 8.47
N GLN A 137 8.12 -6.66 7.99
CA GLN A 137 7.06 -7.29 7.20
C GLN A 137 6.10 -8.06 8.12
N PRO A 138 4.79 -7.79 8.11
CA PRO A 138 3.81 -8.79 8.54
C PRO A 138 3.87 -10.01 7.62
N GLY A 139 3.57 -11.19 8.13
CA GLY A 139 3.56 -12.40 7.31
C GLY A 139 2.55 -12.29 6.17
N THR A 140 2.90 -12.77 5.00
CA THR A 140 2.03 -12.77 3.82
C THR A 140 1.15 -14.01 3.82
N LYS A 141 -0.18 -13.84 3.78
CA LYS A 141 -1.20 -14.90 3.66
C LYS A 141 -1.44 -15.27 2.20
N ALA A 142 -1.59 -14.25 1.34
CA ALA A 142 -1.79 -14.43 -0.09
C ALA A 142 -1.08 -13.30 -0.86
N LEU A 143 -0.48 -13.66 -1.98
CA LEU A 143 0.14 -12.72 -2.93
C LEU A 143 -0.16 -13.21 -4.33
N ASN A 144 -0.90 -12.42 -5.09
CA ASN A 144 -1.24 -12.71 -6.48
C ASN A 144 -1.24 -11.44 -7.33
N LYS A 145 -1.57 -11.57 -8.62
CA LYS A 145 -1.54 -10.44 -9.56
C LYS A 145 -2.57 -9.33 -9.28
N GLY A 146 -3.56 -9.60 -8.44
CA GLY A 146 -4.67 -8.68 -8.17
C GLY A 146 -4.78 -8.27 -6.70
N SER A 147 -4.09 -8.96 -5.77
CA SER A 147 -4.17 -8.65 -4.34
C SER A 147 -2.96 -9.15 -3.55
N ILE A 148 -2.74 -8.52 -2.40
CA ILE A 148 -1.83 -9.01 -1.36
C ILE A 148 -2.62 -8.97 -0.05
N ASP A 149 -2.58 -10.10 0.69
CA ASP A 149 -3.20 -10.22 2.01
C ASP A 149 -2.11 -10.51 3.06
N PHE A 150 -2.15 -9.77 4.16
CA PHE A 150 -1.16 -9.87 5.23
C PHE A 150 -1.73 -10.50 6.52
N GLU A 151 -0.82 -10.96 7.38
CA GLU A 151 -1.15 -11.58 8.67
C GLU A 151 -1.73 -10.60 9.69
N ASN A 152 -1.40 -9.31 9.59
CA ASN A 152 -2.00 -8.23 10.36
C ASN A 152 -3.44 -7.88 9.92
N ASN A 153 -4.06 -8.72 9.08
CA ASN A 153 -5.39 -8.58 8.49
C ASN A 153 -5.54 -7.37 7.54
N SER A 154 -4.46 -6.68 7.22
CA SER A 154 -4.52 -5.69 6.14
C SER A 154 -4.39 -6.35 4.78
N ARG A 155 -4.99 -5.73 3.76
CA ARG A 155 -4.94 -6.20 2.38
C ARG A 155 -4.98 -5.07 1.38
N ILE A 156 -4.47 -5.32 0.18
CA ILE A 156 -4.59 -4.43 -0.96
C ILE A 156 -5.16 -5.16 -2.16
N ILE A 157 -6.03 -4.48 -2.90
CA ILE A 157 -6.70 -5.01 -4.10
C ILE A 157 -6.45 -4.04 -5.24
N ALA A 158 -6.10 -4.57 -6.41
CA ALA A 158 -5.92 -3.80 -7.65
C ALA A 158 -6.92 -4.22 -8.72
N SER A 159 -7.75 -3.28 -9.18
CA SER A 159 -8.82 -3.55 -10.16
C SER A 159 -9.00 -2.41 -11.15
N ALA A 160 -9.77 -2.67 -12.20
CA ALA A 160 -10.26 -1.61 -13.09
C ALA A 160 -11.34 -0.77 -12.38
N THR A 161 -11.45 0.50 -12.75
CA THR A 161 -12.53 1.39 -12.29
C THR A 161 -13.83 1.02 -12.99
N THR A 162 -14.61 0.12 -12.39
CA THR A 162 -15.95 -0.25 -12.85
C THR A 162 -16.96 0.02 -11.74
N THR A 163 -18.23 0.22 -12.09
CA THR A 163 -19.29 0.50 -11.12
C THR A 163 -19.50 -0.60 -10.08
N SER A 164 -18.91 -1.78 -10.28
CA SER A 164 -19.00 -2.94 -9.36
C SER A 164 -17.69 -3.30 -8.67
N SER A 165 -16.58 -2.62 -8.98
CA SER A 165 -15.23 -3.05 -8.58
C SER A 165 -15.01 -3.15 -7.07
N ILE A 166 -15.65 -2.30 -6.28
CA ILE A 166 -15.51 -2.28 -4.82
C ILE A 166 -16.85 -2.33 -4.09
N ARG A 167 -17.98 -2.56 -4.81
CA ARG A 167 -19.28 -2.71 -4.16
C ARG A 167 -19.27 -3.91 -3.21
N GLY A 168 -19.70 -3.68 -1.97
CA GLY A 168 -19.73 -4.70 -0.92
C GLY A 168 -18.38 -4.91 -0.19
N LEU A 169 -17.37 -4.08 -0.48
CA LEU A 169 -16.12 -4.05 0.26
C LEU A 169 -16.08 -2.80 1.16
N SER A 170 -15.73 -2.98 2.43
CA SER A 170 -15.32 -1.87 3.27
C SER A 170 -13.88 -1.53 2.95
N VAL A 171 -13.63 -0.31 2.46
CA VAL A 171 -12.30 0.16 2.04
C VAL A 171 -11.89 1.33 2.92
N ASN A 172 -10.74 1.20 3.60
CA ASN A 172 -10.20 2.24 4.46
C ASN A 172 -9.46 3.32 3.66
N LEU A 173 -8.75 2.91 2.59
CA LEU A 173 -8.03 3.82 1.71
C LEU A 173 -8.26 3.45 0.25
N LEU A 174 -8.73 4.41 -0.53
CA LEU A 174 -8.96 4.27 -1.96
C LEU A 174 -8.00 5.17 -2.74
N TYR A 175 -7.25 4.57 -3.66
CA TYR A 175 -6.48 5.30 -4.65
C TYR A 175 -7.09 5.15 -6.04
N LEU A 176 -7.38 6.28 -6.65
CA LEU A 176 -7.91 6.39 -8.02
C LEU A 176 -6.82 6.95 -8.94
N ASP A 177 -6.28 6.10 -9.83
CA ASP A 177 -5.29 6.54 -10.79
C ASP A 177 -5.96 7.02 -12.08
N GLU A 178 -5.45 8.15 -12.60
CA GLU A 178 -5.96 8.75 -13.84
C GLU A 178 -7.50 8.94 -13.85
N PHE A 179 -8.10 9.34 -12.74
CA PHE A 179 -9.55 9.44 -12.56
C PHE A 179 -10.23 10.34 -13.61
N ALA A 180 -9.51 11.33 -14.17
CA ALA A 180 -10.03 12.19 -15.24
C ALA A 180 -10.42 11.43 -16.53
N PHE A 181 -9.92 10.20 -16.72
CA PHE A 181 -10.24 9.36 -17.87
C PHE A 181 -11.31 8.30 -17.58
N VAL A 182 -11.90 8.31 -16.39
CA VAL A 182 -12.93 7.35 -16.01
C VAL A 182 -14.25 7.75 -16.63
N GLU A 183 -14.78 6.89 -17.51
CA GLU A 183 -16.14 7.05 -18.05
C GLU A 183 -17.16 6.91 -16.91
N ASN A 184 -18.17 7.77 -16.89
CA ASN A 184 -19.21 7.80 -15.85
C ASN A 184 -18.63 7.99 -14.43
N ALA A 185 -17.68 8.91 -14.28
CA ALA A 185 -17.00 9.20 -13.02
C ALA A 185 -17.97 9.56 -11.88
N GLU A 186 -19.04 10.30 -12.15
CA GLU A 186 -20.03 10.71 -11.15
C GLU A 186 -20.84 9.51 -10.59
N PRO A 187 -21.45 8.63 -11.40
CA PRO A 187 -22.09 7.41 -10.88
C PRO A 187 -21.12 6.48 -10.15
N PHE A 188 -19.86 6.41 -10.62
CA PHE A 188 -18.83 5.64 -9.94
C PHE A 188 -18.52 6.24 -8.57
N TYR A 189 -18.27 7.54 -8.49
CA TYR A 189 -17.96 8.23 -7.24
C TYR A 189 -19.12 8.11 -6.24
N THR A 190 -20.34 8.37 -6.68
CA THR A 190 -21.55 8.28 -5.84
C THR A 190 -21.78 6.85 -5.32
N GLY A 191 -21.50 5.84 -6.14
CA GLY A 191 -21.62 4.43 -5.73
C GLY A 191 -20.48 3.92 -4.84
N THR A 192 -19.33 4.60 -4.86
CA THR A 192 -18.12 4.21 -4.14
C THR A 192 -17.96 4.98 -2.82
N TYR A 193 -18.39 6.24 -2.79
CA TYR A 193 -18.26 7.12 -1.64
C TYR A 193 -18.89 6.56 -0.34
N PRO A 194 -20.06 5.92 -0.36
CA PRO A 194 -20.62 5.29 0.84
C PRO A 194 -19.71 4.18 1.43
N CYS A 195 -18.97 3.47 0.58
CA CYS A 195 -18.04 2.42 1.04
C CYS A 195 -16.85 3.00 1.84
N LEU A 196 -16.54 4.30 1.65
CA LEU A 196 -15.49 5.03 2.37
C LEU A 196 -16.01 5.73 3.62
N LEU A 197 -17.31 6.05 3.68
CA LEU A 197 -17.93 6.77 4.81
C LEU A 197 -18.28 5.83 5.96
N TYR A 198 -18.64 4.61 5.66
CA TYR A 198 -19.13 3.65 6.68
C TYR A 198 -18.07 3.23 7.71
N THR A 199 -16.81 3.55 7.48
CA THR A 199 -15.71 3.19 8.40
C THR A 199 -15.42 4.25 9.47
N SER A 200 -15.98 5.49 9.38
CA SER A 200 -15.67 6.57 10.31
C SER A 200 -16.83 7.06 11.16
N ASP A 201 -18.07 6.81 10.78
CA ASP A 201 -19.24 7.42 11.44
C ASP A 201 -20.13 6.44 12.24
N ALA A 202 -19.76 5.15 12.31
CA ALA A 202 -20.54 4.19 13.11
C ALA A 202 -20.43 4.42 14.64
N ALA A 203 -19.54 5.31 15.09
CA ALA A 203 -19.37 5.65 16.50
C ALA A 203 -20.09 6.95 16.92
N ASP A 204 -20.60 7.75 15.99
CA ASP A 204 -21.17 9.08 16.25
C ASP A 204 -22.66 9.20 15.88
N ASP A 205 -23.36 8.08 15.67
CA ASP A 205 -24.84 8.13 15.50
C ASP A 205 -25.51 8.18 16.88
N PRO A 206 -26.04 9.35 17.31
CA PRO A 206 -26.72 9.50 18.61
C PRO A 206 -28.12 8.87 18.64
N ALA A 207 -28.48 8.02 17.69
CA ALA A 207 -29.78 7.40 17.52
C ALA A 207 -29.74 5.85 17.60
N SER A 208 -28.80 5.28 18.34
CA SER A 208 -28.85 3.84 18.71
C SER A 208 -28.94 3.66 20.21
#